data_bb5426f07dea61b519c5aba108fe8e62
#
_entry.id   bb5426f07dea61b519c5aba108fe8e62
#
_cell.length_a   1.000
_cell.length_b   1.000
_cell.length_c   1.000
_cell.angle_alpha   90.00
_cell.angle_beta   90.00
_cell.angle_gamma   90.00
#
_symmetry.space_group_name_H-M   'P 1'
#
loop_
_entity.id
_entity.type
_entity.pdbx_description
1 polymer ?
#
loop_
_entity_poly.entity_id
_entity_poly.type
_entity_poly.pdbx_seq_one_letter_code
_entity_poly.pdbx_strand_id
1 'polypeptide(L)'
;RQILKYTDNRVEKVVSAEHVFFSNPLLDFIKFYGENVPEEVIMSAGNLEYRNHISVHLTVDKKLFDDNWIYIHSPNIKMARIADFTNFSKEMSKENEYPLTLEYFCFEEDAIWSQENSDIIAFALDELKTIFEQDFNIIHNEVTRNAKAYPVIKTGYEKDINIIKNWLETKENLTAIGRSGMFKYNNQDHAMATGLYAVRTLLGEGNFDPWSVNVDGEYHEEISNN
;
A
#
# COMPACT_ATOMS: atom_id res chain seq x y z
N ARG A 1 -23.77 2.98 -18.10
CA ARG A 1 -22.90 1.77 -18.16
C ARG A 1 -21.48 2.18 -18.48
N GLN A 2 -20.52 1.53 -17.86
CA GLN A 2 -19.09 1.69 -18.13
C GLN A 2 -18.62 0.59 -19.09
N ILE A 3 -17.70 0.93 -19.98
CA ILE A 3 -17.06 -0.02 -20.89
C ILE A 3 -15.60 -0.13 -20.47
N LEU A 4 -15.20 -1.35 -20.06
CA LEU A 4 -13.82 -1.68 -19.67
C LEU A 4 -13.16 -2.46 -20.79
N LYS A 5 -12.01 -1.97 -21.27
CA LYS A 5 -11.13 -2.69 -22.18
C LYS A 5 -9.92 -3.17 -21.39
N TYR A 6 -9.59 -4.43 -21.49
CA TYR A 6 -8.42 -5.01 -20.82
C TYR A 6 -7.81 -6.14 -21.65
N THR A 7 -6.57 -6.45 -21.37
CA THR A 7 -5.85 -7.54 -22.01
C THR A 7 -5.73 -8.72 -21.04
N ASP A 8 -6.19 -9.89 -21.46
CA ASP A 8 -6.03 -11.14 -20.74
C ASP A 8 -5.36 -12.17 -21.64
N ASN A 9 -4.23 -12.72 -21.22
CA ASN A 9 -3.42 -13.66 -22.01
C ASN A 9 -3.12 -13.16 -23.44
N ARG A 10 -2.80 -11.87 -23.60
CA ARG A 10 -2.56 -11.17 -24.87
C ARG A 10 -3.79 -11.04 -25.78
N VAL A 11 -4.99 -11.30 -25.26
CA VAL A 11 -6.25 -11.10 -25.98
C VAL A 11 -6.96 -9.88 -25.41
N GLU A 12 -7.31 -8.93 -26.27
CA GLU A 12 -8.15 -7.82 -25.87
C GLU A 12 -9.57 -8.29 -25.57
N LYS A 13 -10.08 -7.88 -24.42
CA LYS A 13 -11.44 -8.15 -23.97
C LYS A 13 -12.15 -6.85 -23.65
N VAL A 14 -13.46 -6.85 -23.87
CA VAL A 14 -14.34 -5.73 -23.55
C VAL A 14 -15.48 -6.22 -22.67
N VAL A 15 -15.68 -5.56 -21.55
CA VAL A 15 -16.76 -5.82 -20.60
C VAL A 15 -17.59 -4.56 -20.42
N SER A 16 -18.91 -4.71 -20.47
CA SER A 16 -19.86 -3.64 -20.10
C SER A 16 -20.35 -3.89 -18.67
N ALA A 17 -20.16 -2.93 -17.79
CA ALA A 17 -20.61 -2.99 -16.41
C ALA A 17 -21.63 -1.90 -16.10
N GLU A 18 -22.59 -2.18 -15.22
CA GLU A 18 -23.55 -1.18 -14.74
C GLU A 18 -22.88 -0.22 -13.75
N HIS A 19 -21.94 -0.72 -12.95
CA HIS A 19 -21.12 0.07 -12.04
C HIS A 19 -19.70 -0.50 -11.98
N VAL A 20 -18.70 0.35 -11.77
CA VAL A 20 -17.30 -0.02 -11.61
C VAL A 20 -16.79 0.52 -10.29
N PHE A 21 -16.27 -0.38 -9.46
CA PHE A 21 -15.45 -0.03 -8.32
C PHE A 21 -13.98 -0.21 -8.69
N PHE A 22 -13.15 0.79 -8.51
CA PHE A 22 -11.73 0.66 -8.78
C PHE A 22 -10.90 0.89 -7.51
N SER A 23 -9.87 0.07 -7.33
CA SER A 23 -8.94 0.12 -6.21
C SER A 23 -7.47 0.19 -6.63
N ASN A 24 -7.21 0.19 -7.95
CA ASN A 24 -5.86 0.40 -8.49
C ASN A 24 -5.38 1.82 -8.18
N PRO A 25 -4.07 2.11 -8.26
CA PRO A 25 -3.54 3.44 -7.99
C PRO A 25 -4.28 4.53 -8.76
N LEU A 26 -4.73 5.56 -8.04
CA LEU A 26 -5.57 6.65 -8.58
C LEU A 26 -4.95 7.30 -9.82
N LEU A 27 -3.63 7.52 -9.80
CA LEU A 27 -2.93 8.15 -10.91
C LEU A 27 -2.91 7.27 -12.16
N ASP A 28 -2.83 5.95 -12.00
CA ASP A 28 -2.93 5.01 -13.11
C ASP A 28 -4.34 4.96 -13.65
N PHE A 29 -5.34 4.98 -12.77
CA PHE A 29 -6.73 5.05 -13.18
C PHE A 29 -7.01 6.27 -14.06
N ILE A 30 -6.53 7.47 -13.66
CA ILE A 30 -6.69 8.71 -14.43
C ILE A 30 -6.05 8.57 -15.82
N LYS A 31 -4.85 7.97 -15.91
CA LYS A 31 -4.18 7.70 -17.19
C LYS A 31 -4.98 6.74 -18.08
N PHE A 32 -5.58 5.68 -17.49
CA PHE A 32 -6.37 4.70 -18.23
C PHE A 32 -7.75 5.20 -18.64
N TYR A 33 -8.29 6.19 -17.93
CA TYR A 33 -9.61 6.75 -18.25
C TYR A 33 -9.63 7.45 -19.62
N GLY A 34 -8.49 7.93 -20.11
CA GLY A 34 -8.29 8.37 -21.49
C GLY A 34 -8.57 9.85 -21.75
N GLU A 35 -8.97 10.16 -22.97
CA GLU A 35 -9.01 11.54 -23.51
C GLU A 35 -10.08 12.46 -22.88
N ASN A 36 -10.98 11.95 -22.06
CA ASN A 36 -12.08 12.72 -21.46
C ASN A 36 -11.76 13.21 -20.04
N VAL A 37 -10.50 13.20 -19.64
CA VAL A 37 -10.06 13.73 -18.34
C VAL A 37 -9.76 15.22 -18.49
N PRO A 38 -10.37 16.10 -17.68
CA PRO A 38 -10.06 17.53 -17.72
C PRO A 38 -8.58 17.81 -17.44
N GLU A 39 -8.03 18.84 -18.09
CA GLU A 39 -6.62 19.22 -17.93
C GLU A 39 -6.25 19.51 -16.46
N GLU A 40 -7.13 20.17 -15.71
CA GLU A 40 -6.93 20.44 -14.28
C GLU A 40 -6.79 19.15 -13.44
N VAL A 41 -7.51 18.08 -13.80
CA VAL A 41 -7.41 16.77 -13.13
C VAL A 41 -6.09 16.09 -13.48
N ILE A 42 -5.64 16.20 -14.73
CA ILE A 42 -4.34 15.67 -15.17
C ILE A 42 -3.21 16.40 -14.45
N MET A 43 -3.28 17.72 -14.34
CA MET A 43 -2.29 18.53 -13.62
C MET A 43 -2.26 18.17 -12.13
N SER A 44 -3.43 18.08 -11.49
CA SER A 44 -3.53 17.69 -10.08
C SER A 44 -2.99 16.28 -9.84
N ALA A 45 -3.26 15.33 -10.73
CA ALA A 45 -2.68 13.99 -10.66
C ALA A 45 -1.16 14.01 -10.81
N GLY A 46 -0.61 14.91 -11.64
CA GLY A 46 0.83 15.09 -11.81
C GLY A 46 1.56 15.62 -10.57
N ASN A 47 0.85 16.27 -9.64
CA ASN A 47 1.42 16.76 -8.36
C ASN A 47 1.47 15.67 -7.28
N LEU A 48 0.76 14.57 -7.47
CA LEU A 48 0.69 13.46 -6.52
C LEU A 48 1.72 12.38 -6.84
N GLU A 49 2.17 11.69 -5.82
CA GLU A 49 3.23 10.71 -5.92
C GLU A 49 2.97 9.50 -5.03
N TYR A 50 3.40 8.32 -5.48
CA TYR A 50 3.43 7.12 -4.66
C TYR A 50 4.87 6.72 -4.37
N ARG A 51 5.07 6.11 -3.22
CA ARG A 51 6.32 5.48 -2.81
C ARG A 51 6.22 3.97 -2.97
N ASN A 52 7.27 3.37 -3.49
CA ASN A 52 7.43 1.93 -3.62
C ASN A 52 7.86 1.30 -2.29
N HIS A 53 7.66 0.00 -2.18
CA HIS A 53 8.00 -0.78 -1.00
C HIS A 53 8.70 -2.07 -1.41
N ILE A 54 9.84 -2.34 -0.79
CA ILE A 54 10.56 -3.60 -0.91
C ILE A 54 10.47 -4.30 0.45
N SER A 55 10.05 -5.55 0.44
CA SER A 55 10.12 -6.44 1.59
C SER A 55 11.17 -7.52 1.34
N VAL A 56 12.13 -7.63 2.23
CA VAL A 56 13.04 -8.78 2.31
C VAL A 56 12.50 -9.70 3.39
N HIS A 57 11.99 -10.85 2.97
CA HIS A 57 11.49 -11.88 3.86
C HIS A 57 12.64 -12.84 4.19
N LEU A 58 12.92 -13.01 5.47
CA LEU A 58 13.93 -13.93 5.97
C LEU A 58 13.29 -14.88 6.97
N THR A 59 13.67 -16.13 6.95
CA THR A 59 13.42 -17.04 8.09
C THR A 59 14.77 -17.36 8.73
N VAL A 60 14.90 -17.06 10.02
CA VAL A 60 16.12 -17.30 10.79
C VAL A 60 15.90 -18.36 11.88
N ASP A 61 16.97 -18.97 12.38
CA ASP A 61 16.94 -20.04 13.38
C ASP A 61 16.90 -19.55 14.82
N LYS A 62 16.90 -18.22 15.02
CA LYS A 62 16.87 -17.60 16.36
C LYS A 62 15.93 -16.42 16.41
N LYS A 63 15.28 -16.26 17.54
CA LYS A 63 14.49 -15.07 17.85
C LYS A 63 15.44 -13.88 18.09
N LEU A 64 15.18 -12.77 17.38
CA LEU A 64 16.04 -11.59 17.46
C LEU A 64 15.48 -10.53 18.42
N PHE A 65 14.17 -10.41 18.55
CA PHE A 65 13.49 -9.45 19.43
C PHE A 65 12.08 -9.92 19.83
N ASP A 66 11.47 -9.26 20.81
CA ASP A 66 10.19 -9.69 21.40
C ASP A 66 8.98 -8.87 20.92
N ASP A 67 9.17 -7.77 20.22
CA ASP A 67 8.11 -6.93 19.70
C ASP A 67 7.55 -7.48 18.37
N ASN A 68 6.29 -7.17 18.05
CA ASN A 68 5.68 -7.55 16.77
C ASN A 68 6.41 -6.90 15.59
N TRP A 69 6.78 -5.62 15.73
CA TRP A 69 7.66 -4.89 14.82
C TRP A 69 8.37 -3.76 15.53
N ILE A 70 9.49 -3.37 14.98
CA ILE A 70 10.27 -2.22 15.42
C ILE A 70 10.56 -1.29 14.24
N TYR A 71 10.53 0.04 14.48
CA TYR A 71 10.95 1.04 13.52
C TYR A 71 12.43 1.39 13.74
N ILE A 72 13.17 1.50 12.64
CA ILE A 72 14.60 1.82 12.68
C ILE A 72 14.77 3.29 12.30
N HIS A 73 15.28 4.09 13.22
CA HIS A 73 15.53 5.52 13.05
C HIS A 73 17.02 5.87 13.00
N SER A 74 17.89 4.89 12.77
CA SER A 74 19.33 5.13 12.63
C SER A 74 19.63 5.76 11.26
N PRO A 75 20.41 6.87 11.20
CA PRO A 75 20.77 7.49 9.92
C PRO A 75 21.67 6.61 9.04
N ASN A 76 22.30 5.59 9.61
CA ASN A 76 23.21 4.68 8.91
C ASN A 76 22.53 3.39 8.42
N ILE A 77 21.23 3.19 8.73
CA ILE A 77 20.45 2.02 8.35
C ILE A 77 19.33 2.50 7.43
N LYS A 78 19.20 1.91 6.25
CA LYS A 78 18.11 2.21 5.29
C LYS A 78 16.84 1.45 5.57
N MET A 79 16.96 0.30 6.23
CA MET A 79 15.81 -0.45 6.70
C MET A 79 14.95 0.42 7.60
N ALA A 80 13.66 0.56 7.27
CA ALA A 80 12.77 1.43 8.03
C ALA A 80 12.00 0.69 9.13
N ARG A 81 11.73 -0.60 8.93
CA ARG A 81 10.96 -1.42 9.87
C ARG A 81 11.36 -2.89 9.74
N ILE A 82 11.31 -3.60 10.89
CA ILE A 82 11.42 -5.07 10.95
C ILE A 82 10.18 -5.59 11.66
N ALA A 83 9.57 -6.64 11.14
CA ALA A 83 8.49 -7.37 11.79
C ALA A 83 8.92 -8.81 12.04
N ASP A 84 8.56 -9.36 13.21
CA ASP A 84 8.67 -10.79 13.54
C ASP A 84 7.26 -11.37 13.66
N PHE A 85 6.90 -12.26 12.74
CA PHE A 85 5.54 -12.81 12.68
C PHE A 85 5.26 -13.80 13.80
N THR A 86 6.26 -14.40 14.44
CA THR A 86 6.05 -15.30 15.59
C THR A 86 5.48 -14.56 16.81
N ASN A 87 5.73 -13.25 16.89
CA ASN A 87 5.21 -12.41 17.97
C ASN A 87 3.72 -12.06 17.78
N PHE A 88 3.17 -12.16 16.54
CA PHE A 88 1.74 -12.04 16.28
C PHE A 88 1.00 -13.34 16.62
N SER A 89 1.53 -14.48 16.16
CA SER A 89 1.00 -15.81 16.49
C SER A 89 2.08 -16.88 16.31
N LYS A 90 2.12 -17.81 17.25
CA LYS A 90 3.02 -18.99 17.17
C LYS A 90 2.68 -19.90 15.99
N GLU A 91 1.46 -19.81 15.46
CA GLU A 91 1.00 -20.61 14.32
C GLU A 91 1.53 -20.06 12.97
N MET A 92 2.16 -18.89 12.96
CA MET A 92 2.73 -18.26 11.75
C MET A 92 4.10 -18.81 11.36
N SER A 93 4.68 -19.72 12.14
CA SER A 93 5.96 -20.36 11.82
C SER A 93 6.01 -21.80 12.34
N LYS A 94 7.02 -22.54 11.89
CA LYS A 94 7.39 -23.82 12.50
C LYS A 94 8.21 -23.59 13.75
N GLU A 95 8.34 -24.64 14.56
CA GLU A 95 9.18 -24.61 15.75
C GLU A 95 10.65 -24.30 15.38
N ASN A 96 11.27 -23.37 16.11
CA ASN A 96 12.65 -22.86 15.88
C ASN A 96 12.85 -22.17 14.51
N GLU A 97 11.79 -21.70 13.87
CA GLU A 97 11.83 -20.85 12.70
C GLU A 97 11.21 -19.48 13.03
N TYR A 98 11.92 -18.39 12.72
CA TYR A 98 11.48 -17.02 13.00
C TYR A 98 11.39 -16.22 11.69
N PRO A 99 10.20 -16.13 11.08
CA PRO A 99 9.99 -15.36 9.85
C PRO A 99 9.99 -13.87 10.15
N LEU A 100 10.92 -13.17 9.53
CA LEU A 100 11.09 -11.73 9.60
C LEU A 100 10.70 -11.08 8.27
N THR A 101 10.19 -9.87 8.33
CA THR A 101 10.08 -9.00 7.16
C THR A 101 10.82 -7.70 7.43
N LEU A 102 11.81 -7.42 6.58
CA LEU A 102 12.62 -6.21 6.60
C LEU A 102 12.09 -5.29 5.49
N GLU A 103 11.71 -4.06 5.84
CA GLU A 103 10.98 -3.17 4.94
C GLU A 103 11.80 -1.95 4.55
N TYR A 104 11.85 -1.70 3.24
CA TYR A 104 12.51 -0.56 2.61
C TYR A 104 11.51 0.25 1.81
N PHE A 105 11.50 1.56 2.01
CA PHE A 105 10.69 2.49 1.23
C PHE A 105 11.59 3.25 0.27
N CYS A 106 11.19 3.28 -0.99
CA CYS A 106 12.00 3.89 -2.05
C CYS A 106 11.10 4.47 -3.14
N PHE A 107 11.69 5.29 -4.01
CA PHE A 107 11.09 5.73 -5.26
C PHE A 107 11.63 4.88 -6.42
N GLU A 108 11.05 5.04 -7.61
CA GLU A 108 11.42 4.24 -8.78
C GLU A 108 12.85 4.56 -9.25
N GLU A 109 13.30 5.80 -9.06
CA GLU A 109 14.64 6.29 -9.36
C GLU A 109 15.71 5.91 -8.33
N ASP A 110 15.33 5.43 -7.17
CA ASP A 110 16.29 4.99 -6.15
C ASP A 110 17.02 3.71 -6.59
N ALA A 111 18.34 3.69 -6.43
CA ALA A 111 19.17 2.56 -6.85
C ALA A 111 18.72 1.22 -6.28
N ILE A 112 18.20 1.19 -5.04
CA ILE A 112 17.72 -0.03 -4.38
C ILE A 112 16.54 -0.68 -5.11
N TRP A 113 15.69 0.12 -5.81
CA TRP A 113 14.53 -0.40 -6.52
C TRP A 113 14.89 -1.34 -7.67
N SER A 114 15.98 -1.05 -8.38
CA SER A 114 16.45 -1.79 -9.55
C SER A 114 17.52 -2.84 -9.27
N GLN A 115 17.98 -2.98 -8.00
CA GLN A 115 19.00 -3.96 -7.64
C GLN A 115 18.49 -5.41 -7.81
N GLU A 116 19.40 -6.33 -8.06
CA GLU A 116 19.11 -7.77 -8.06
C GLU A 116 18.72 -8.25 -6.65
N ASN A 117 17.86 -9.26 -6.58
CA ASN A 117 17.37 -9.78 -5.29
C ASN A 117 18.51 -10.25 -4.37
N SER A 118 19.55 -10.88 -4.94
CA SER A 118 20.74 -11.30 -4.20
C SER A 118 21.45 -10.16 -3.48
N ASP A 119 21.54 -9.01 -4.16
CA ASP A 119 22.25 -7.83 -3.63
C ASP A 119 21.43 -7.17 -2.52
N ILE A 120 20.11 -7.09 -2.71
CA ILE A 120 19.21 -6.59 -1.67
C ILE A 120 19.22 -7.49 -0.43
N ILE A 121 19.21 -8.81 -0.61
CA ILE A 121 19.30 -9.76 0.52
C ILE A 121 20.64 -9.59 1.25
N ALA A 122 21.75 -9.50 0.52
CA ALA A 122 23.07 -9.30 1.13
C ALA A 122 23.13 -7.98 1.91
N PHE A 123 22.61 -6.91 1.32
CA PHE A 123 22.51 -5.60 1.97
C PHE A 123 21.64 -5.64 3.24
N ALA A 124 20.46 -6.27 3.16
CA ALA A 124 19.55 -6.40 4.30
C ALA A 124 20.15 -7.22 5.45
N LEU A 125 20.92 -8.25 5.11
CA LEU A 125 21.63 -9.06 6.12
C LEU A 125 22.76 -8.30 6.81
N ASP A 126 23.47 -7.45 6.10
CA ASP A 126 24.51 -6.60 6.67
C ASP A 126 23.92 -5.59 7.66
N GLU A 127 22.79 -4.95 7.29
CA GLU A 127 22.05 -4.09 8.20
C GLU A 127 21.48 -4.83 9.41
N LEU A 128 20.91 -6.03 9.20
CA LEU A 128 20.35 -6.85 10.28
C LEU A 128 21.43 -7.26 11.30
N LYS A 129 22.63 -7.64 10.84
CA LYS A 129 23.78 -7.94 11.70
C LYS A 129 24.30 -6.70 12.44
N THR A 130 24.17 -5.53 11.84
CA THR A 130 24.55 -4.27 12.50
C THR A 130 23.58 -3.91 13.63
N ILE A 131 22.28 -4.26 13.48
CA ILE A 131 21.25 -3.99 14.49
C ILE A 131 21.31 -5.00 15.64
N PHE A 132 21.49 -6.29 15.31
CA PHE A 132 21.48 -7.38 16.28
C PHE A 132 22.86 -8.03 16.37
N GLU A 133 23.54 -7.83 17.50
CA GLU A 133 24.88 -8.35 17.78
C GLU A 133 24.88 -9.84 18.15
N GLN A 134 24.07 -10.65 17.45
CA GLN A 134 24.00 -12.10 17.68
C GLN A 134 24.07 -12.88 16.37
N ASP A 135 24.73 -14.04 16.43
CA ASP A 135 24.81 -14.94 15.28
C ASP A 135 23.49 -15.67 15.07
N PHE A 136 23.05 -15.75 13.83
CA PHE A 136 21.89 -16.51 13.37
C PHE A 136 22.17 -17.13 11.99
N ASN A 137 21.46 -18.20 11.66
CA ASN A 137 21.50 -18.82 10.35
C ASN A 137 20.22 -18.49 9.58
N ILE A 138 20.35 -18.34 8.26
CA ILE A 138 19.22 -18.12 7.36
C ILE A 138 18.72 -19.49 6.89
N ILE A 139 17.44 -19.73 7.10
CA ILE A 139 16.74 -20.93 6.63
C ILE A 139 16.11 -20.68 5.26
N HIS A 140 15.50 -19.50 5.08
CA HIS A 140 14.84 -19.10 3.84
C HIS A 140 14.98 -17.59 3.61
N ASN A 141 14.94 -17.18 2.34
CA ASN A 141 14.89 -15.76 1.96
C ASN A 141 14.09 -15.54 0.68
N GLU A 142 13.44 -14.40 0.57
CA GLU A 142 12.68 -13.96 -0.59
C GLU A 142 12.62 -12.43 -0.62
N VAL A 143 12.50 -11.83 -1.81
CA VAL A 143 12.30 -10.38 -2.00
C VAL A 143 11.01 -10.15 -2.75
N THR A 144 10.15 -9.31 -2.20
CA THR A 144 8.95 -8.81 -2.90
C THR A 144 9.06 -7.30 -3.12
N ARG A 145 8.57 -6.84 -4.26
CA ARG A 145 8.49 -5.42 -4.62
C ARG A 145 7.05 -5.04 -4.90
N ASN A 146 6.59 -4.01 -4.23
CA ASN A 146 5.27 -3.43 -4.42
C ASN A 146 5.43 -2.00 -4.94
N ALA A 147 5.17 -1.80 -6.22
CA ALA A 147 5.13 -0.47 -6.80
C ALA A 147 3.92 0.29 -6.28
N LYS A 148 4.08 1.61 -6.06
CA LYS A 148 2.99 2.51 -5.64
C LYS A 148 2.26 2.05 -4.37
N ALA A 149 3.01 1.49 -3.41
CA ALA A 149 2.45 0.90 -2.19
C ALA A 149 1.88 1.95 -1.23
N TYR A 150 2.46 3.16 -1.22
CA TYR A 150 2.09 4.21 -0.28
C TYR A 150 1.89 5.55 -0.99
N PRO A 151 0.76 6.25 -0.78
CA PRO A 151 0.62 7.63 -1.19
C PRO A 151 1.60 8.50 -0.41
N VAL A 152 2.26 9.43 -1.08
CA VAL A 152 3.14 10.41 -0.44
C VAL A 152 2.32 11.63 -0.06
N ILE A 153 2.05 11.78 1.23
CA ILE A 153 1.25 12.88 1.77
C ILE A 153 2.16 14.11 1.94
N LYS A 154 2.12 15.01 0.97
CA LYS A 154 2.84 16.30 1.00
C LYS A 154 1.92 17.40 1.50
N THR A 155 2.47 18.43 2.13
CA THR A 155 1.68 19.60 2.54
C THR A 155 0.94 20.20 1.34
N GLY A 156 -0.38 20.34 1.45
CA GLY A 156 -1.24 20.93 0.43
C GLY A 156 -1.75 19.95 -0.65
N TYR A 157 -1.47 18.64 -0.50
CA TYR A 157 -1.97 17.60 -1.43
C TYR A 157 -3.50 17.54 -1.49
N GLU A 158 -4.18 17.97 -0.44
CA GLU A 158 -5.64 17.96 -0.32
C GLU A 158 -6.32 18.74 -1.44
N LYS A 159 -5.69 19.83 -1.91
CA LYS A 159 -6.20 20.61 -3.03
C LYS A 159 -6.28 19.76 -4.29
N ASP A 160 -5.23 19.02 -4.60
CA ASP A 160 -5.16 18.18 -5.80
C ASP A 160 -6.11 16.99 -5.68
N ILE A 161 -6.19 16.36 -4.51
CA ILE A 161 -7.15 15.27 -4.25
C ILE A 161 -8.59 15.76 -4.38
N ASN A 162 -8.93 16.94 -3.86
CA ASN A 162 -10.28 17.47 -3.97
C ASN A 162 -10.70 17.74 -5.43
N ILE A 163 -9.79 18.22 -6.28
CA ILE A 163 -10.06 18.40 -7.72
C ILE A 163 -10.38 17.04 -8.36
N ILE A 164 -9.57 16.03 -8.08
CA ILE A 164 -9.76 14.68 -8.62
C ILE A 164 -11.06 14.05 -8.07
N LYS A 165 -11.30 14.16 -6.76
CA LYS A 165 -12.52 13.66 -6.11
C LYS A 165 -13.77 14.27 -6.75
N ASN A 166 -13.82 15.59 -6.86
CA ASN A 166 -14.96 16.30 -7.46
C ASN A 166 -15.22 15.84 -8.91
N TRP A 167 -14.16 15.61 -9.69
CA TRP A 167 -14.30 15.06 -11.02
C TRP A 167 -14.83 13.62 -11.00
N LEU A 168 -14.35 12.75 -10.11
CA LEU A 168 -14.86 11.37 -9.96
C LEU A 168 -16.34 11.36 -9.56
N GLU A 169 -16.77 12.26 -8.70
CA GLU A 169 -18.18 12.41 -8.27
C GLU A 169 -19.13 12.79 -9.42
N THR A 170 -18.62 13.33 -10.53
CA THR A 170 -19.43 13.55 -11.75
C THR A 170 -19.73 12.25 -12.50
N LYS A 171 -19.15 11.11 -12.10
CA LYS A 171 -19.28 9.83 -12.81
C LYS A 171 -20.29 8.93 -12.09
N GLU A 172 -21.52 8.87 -12.62
CA GLU A 172 -22.65 8.16 -11.99
C GLU A 172 -22.42 6.67 -11.71
N ASN A 173 -21.52 6.01 -12.46
CA ASN A 173 -21.34 4.55 -12.41
C ASN A 173 -19.89 4.15 -12.11
N LEU A 174 -19.19 4.98 -11.33
CA LEU A 174 -17.78 4.77 -11.01
C LEU A 174 -17.49 5.21 -9.58
N THR A 175 -16.84 4.34 -8.79
CA THR A 175 -16.49 4.65 -7.40
C THR A 175 -15.07 4.22 -7.10
N ALA A 176 -14.26 5.15 -6.59
CA ALA A 176 -12.94 4.87 -6.02
C ALA A 176 -13.09 4.23 -4.64
N ILE A 177 -12.33 3.17 -4.38
CA ILE A 177 -12.30 2.49 -3.09
C ILE A 177 -10.86 2.12 -2.70
N GLY A 178 -10.66 1.82 -1.42
CA GLY A 178 -9.41 1.31 -0.90
C GLY A 178 -8.32 2.36 -0.74
N ARG A 179 -7.12 1.88 -0.45
CA ARG A 179 -5.95 2.71 -0.17
C ARG A 179 -5.43 3.43 -1.40
N SER A 180 -5.11 2.66 -2.44
CA SER A 180 -4.49 3.19 -3.65
C SER A 180 -5.48 3.91 -4.55
N GLY A 181 -6.73 3.41 -4.67
CA GLY A 181 -7.77 4.02 -5.50
C GLY A 181 -8.25 5.37 -5.00
N MET A 182 -8.10 5.64 -3.70
CA MET A 182 -8.49 6.90 -3.07
C MET A 182 -7.31 7.80 -2.70
N PHE A 183 -6.07 7.37 -2.97
CA PHE A 183 -4.87 8.08 -2.52
C PHE A 183 -4.89 8.41 -1.01
N LYS A 184 -5.33 7.45 -0.19
CA LYS A 184 -5.43 7.59 1.27
C LYS A 184 -4.51 6.63 2.00
N TYR A 185 -4.02 7.02 3.17
CA TYR A 185 -3.19 6.17 4.02
C TYR A 185 -4.05 5.18 4.84
N ASN A 186 -4.89 4.42 4.15
CA ASN A 186 -5.81 3.45 4.74
C ASN A 186 -5.08 2.19 5.23
N ASN A 187 -5.44 1.69 6.40
CA ASN A 187 -5.15 0.33 6.84
C ASN A 187 -6.15 -0.66 6.20
N GLN A 188 -6.04 -1.95 6.47
CA GLN A 188 -6.89 -2.98 5.85
C GLN A 188 -8.37 -2.79 6.18
N ASP A 189 -8.69 -2.52 7.44
CA ASP A 189 -10.04 -2.25 7.93
C ASP A 189 -10.67 -1.03 7.24
N HIS A 190 -9.91 0.07 7.13
CA HIS A 190 -10.33 1.25 6.38
C HIS A 190 -10.58 0.93 4.91
N ALA A 191 -9.69 0.19 4.26
CA ALA A 191 -9.85 -0.19 2.85
C ALA A 191 -11.10 -1.07 2.64
N MET A 192 -11.37 -2.02 3.54
CA MET A 192 -12.59 -2.83 3.53
C MET A 192 -13.84 -1.97 3.76
N ALA A 193 -13.80 -1.05 4.72
CA ALA A 193 -14.91 -0.14 5.02
C ALA A 193 -15.28 0.73 3.80
N THR A 194 -14.30 1.24 3.03
CA THR A 194 -14.59 2.01 1.81
C THR A 194 -15.36 1.20 0.79
N GLY A 195 -15.00 -0.08 0.59
CA GLY A 195 -15.72 -0.99 -0.31
C GLY A 195 -17.13 -1.28 0.17
N LEU A 196 -17.30 -1.56 1.47
CA LEU A 196 -18.61 -1.80 2.07
C LEU A 196 -19.54 -0.58 1.93
N TYR A 197 -19.04 0.62 2.23
CA TYR A 197 -19.79 1.88 2.11
C TYR A 197 -20.23 2.13 0.66
N ALA A 198 -19.32 1.95 -0.28
CA ALA A 198 -19.63 2.12 -1.70
C ALA A 198 -20.75 1.19 -2.17
N VAL A 199 -20.73 -0.10 -1.78
CA VAL A 199 -21.74 -1.08 -2.16
C VAL A 199 -23.08 -0.78 -1.47
N ARG A 200 -23.09 -0.46 -0.17
CA ARG A 200 -24.32 -0.15 0.58
C ARG A 200 -25.03 1.08 0.00
N THR A 201 -24.28 2.11 -0.38
CA THR A 201 -24.85 3.29 -1.06
C THR A 201 -25.43 2.92 -2.42
N LEU A 202 -24.73 2.10 -3.22
CA LEU A 202 -25.24 1.64 -4.52
C LEU A 202 -26.54 0.83 -4.38
N LEU A 203 -26.67 0.02 -3.32
CA LEU A 203 -27.89 -0.78 -3.03
C LEU A 203 -29.03 0.04 -2.41
N GLY A 204 -28.83 1.33 -2.14
CA GLY A 204 -29.85 2.19 -1.54
C GLY A 204 -30.08 1.94 -0.04
N GLU A 205 -29.14 1.32 0.65
CA GLU A 205 -29.23 1.04 2.11
C GLU A 205 -28.96 2.29 2.98
N GLY A 206 -28.56 3.39 2.38
CA GLY A 206 -28.25 4.66 3.02
C GLY A 206 -27.27 5.47 2.19
N ASN A 207 -26.87 6.62 2.72
CA ASN A 207 -25.82 7.45 2.12
C ASN A 207 -24.54 7.28 2.91
N PHE A 208 -23.70 6.34 2.48
CA PHE A 208 -22.39 6.05 3.07
C PHE A 208 -21.29 6.57 2.14
N ASP A 209 -20.58 7.60 2.58
CA ASP A 209 -19.48 8.17 1.80
C ASP A 209 -18.15 7.42 2.05
N PRO A 210 -17.60 6.70 1.06
CA PRO A 210 -16.30 6.06 1.20
C PRO A 210 -15.15 7.03 1.55
N TRP A 211 -15.29 8.32 1.14
CA TRP A 211 -14.30 9.35 1.42
C TRP A 211 -14.30 9.80 2.88
N SER A 212 -15.37 9.53 3.63
CA SER A 212 -15.44 9.81 5.07
C SER A 212 -14.68 8.80 5.93
N VAL A 213 -14.26 7.67 5.36
CA VAL A 213 -13.45 6.67 6.07
C VAL A 213 -12.03 7.20 6.25
N ASN A 214 -11.48 7.09 7.47
CA ASN A 214 -10.12 7.53 7.81
C ASN A 214 -9.86 8.98 7.40
N VAL A 215 -10.54 9.90 8.05
CA VAL A 215 -10.29 11.35 7.91
C VAL A 215 -9.09 11.68 8.79
N ASP A 216 -8.04 12.27 8.23
CA ASP A 216 -6.73 12.50 8.89
C ASP A 216 -6.78 13.24 10.26
N GLY A 217 -7.94 13.77 10.63
CA GLY A 217 -8.16 14.42 11.94
C GLY A 217 -8.66 13.51 13.06
N GLU A 218 -9.00 12.25 12.78
CA GLU A 218 -9.69 11.35 13.72
C GLU A 218 -8.93 10.03 14.00
N TYR A 219 -7.64 9.95 13.70
CA TYR A 219 -6.86 8.78 14.08
C TYR A 219 -6.60 8.78 15.59
N HIS A 220 -7.61 8.38 16.35
CA HIS A 220 -7.48 8.09 17.78
C HIS A 220 -7.39 6.57 17.95
N GLU A 221 -6.22 6.09 18.35
CA GLU A 221 -6.15 4.82 19.07
C GLU A 221 -6.90 5.05 20.40
N GLU A 222 -8.16 4.69 20.46
CA GLU A 222 -8.87 4.63 21.73
C GLU A 222 -8.20 3.55 22.58
N ILE A 223 -7.38 3.99 23.53
CA ILE A 223 -6.97 3.14 24.65
C ILE A 223 -8.24 2.96 25.49
N SER A 224 -8.95 1.85 25.25
CA SER A 224 -10.02 1.42 26.16
C SER A 224 -9.37 1.06 27.50
N ASN A 225 -9.38 1.99 28.44
CA ASN A 225 -9.10 1.71 29.83
C ASN A 225 -10.26 0.84 30.35
N ASN A 226 -10.06 -0.47 30.37
CA ASN A 226 -10.80 -1.43 31.18
C ASN A 226 -9.96 -1.80 32.38
#